data_2f89fdba9624ba97ab793fffd16f75a0
#
_entry.id   2f89fdba9624ba97ab793fffd16f75a0
#
_cell.length_a   1.000
_cell.length_b   1.000
_cell.length_c   1.000
_cell.angle_alpha   90.00
_cell.angle_beta   90.00
_cell.angle_gamma   90.00
#
_symmetry.space_group_name_H-M   'P 1'
#
loop_
_entity.id
_entity.type
_entity.pdbx_description
1 polymer ?
#
loop_
_entity_poly.entity_id
_entity_poly.type
_entity_poly.pdbx_seq_one_letter_code
_entity_poly.pdbx_strand_id
1 'polypeptide(L)'
;MQNSSKYQCYATLCANLLSLCYGAFAGWPSAAFLLFQSADSPFEGGPLTTNEISWIGSILCIGGLLGNLFFGWLSDKLGRKLPMLLAVLPMLISWILIILAKNAVYLIFARFLGGFAGGAIFILVPLYVTEISEDRIRGSLGSCLILFWNLGMLLAFISGNYMSYNTSPYIYIGLIIVFLILFMFLPESPIYLMKSRKEMEAEKSLRYYRNLRKISQPPEGFKTEMEKLKCEYIEEKSGSDDTALSWSDFNNPVARRVIVIGIALMALNQFCGCFAMVNYTATIFEISGSSLSPNMSAIIVGIIQLVGSYVSTLLVERAGRKLLLIVSAFGTGFGHISLGMFCYLKVLGCNVESFKWVPIASFSLVIFAASWGVLTLPFMMLTEITPVKIRSLTVSFCMVTLWIFAFILVKYFPIVAAILELHGCLFIFAACCFSGALFVLIFVPETKGKSLESILAFIEERTKK
;
A
#
# COMPACT_ATOMS: atom_id res chain seq x y z
N MET A 1 22.81 -4.19 -24.74
CA MET A 1 21.75 -4.60 -23.81
C MET A 1 21.44 -3.57 -22.72
N GLN A 2 22.37 -2.73 -22.27
CA GLN A 2 22.13 -1.73 -21.20
C GLN A 2 21.16 -0.58 -21.57
N ASN A 3 20.88 -0.37 -22.85
CA ASN A 3 20.05 0.73 -23.36
C ASN A 3 18.54 0.39 -23.51
N SER A 4 18.16 -0.87 -23.40
CA SER A 4 16.77 -1.34 -23.59
C SER A 4 15.86 -0.94 -22.42
N SER A 5 16.38 -0.93 -21.20
CA SER A 5 15.62 -0.68 -19.98
C SER A 5 15.27 0.80 -19.70
N LYS A 6 15.88 1.76 -20.42
CA LYS A 6 15.73 3.20 -20.12
C LYS A 6 14.27 3.69 -20.16
N TYR A 7 13.52 3.32 -21.19
CA TYR A 7 12.13 3.76 -21.33
C TYR A 7 11.18 3.06 -20.36
N GLN A 8 11.50 1.82 -19.97
CA GLN A 8 10.77 1.10 -18.93
C GLN A 8 10.97 1.77 -17.58
N CYS A 9 12.22 2.09 -17.21
CA CYS A 9 12.53 2.84 -15.99
C CYS A 9 11.87 4.22 -16.00
N TYR A 10 11.97 4.96 -17.10
CA TYR A 10 11.32 6.27 -17.22
C TYR A 10 9.81 6.18 -17.03
N ALA A 11 9.14 5.25 -17.72
CA ALA A 11 7.70 5.06 -17.59
C ALA A 11 7.29 4.63 -16.17
N THR A 12 8.08 3.75 -15.54
CA THR A 12 7.87 3.34 -14.15
C THR A 12 8.00 4.53 -13.18
N LEU A 13 9.01 5.37 -13.35
CA LEU A 13 9.17 6.57 -12.53
C LEU A 13 8.00 7.54 -12.72
N CYS A 14 7.59 7.78 -13.97
CA CYS A 14 6.42 8.61 -14.25
C CYS A 14 5.14 8.05 -13.63
N ALA A 15 4.86 6.74 -13.77
CA ALA A 15 3.70 6.11 -13.17
C ALA A 15 3.71 6.20 -11.64
N ASN A 16 4.87 6.03 -11.02
CA ASN A 16 5.03 6.08 -9.57
C ASN A 16 4.98 7.48 -8.98
N LEU A 17 5.04 8.56 -9.77
CA LEU A 17 4.69 9.90 -9.28
C LEU A 17 3.26 9.95 -8.73
N LEU A 18 2.34 9.17 -9.32
CA LEU A 18 0.98 9.06 -8.79
C LEU A 18 0.97 8.37 -7.42
N SER A 19 1.81 7.34 -7.23
CA SER A 19 2.01 6.68 -5.92
C SER A 19 2.58 7.65 -4.89
N LEU A 20 3.51 8.52 -5.28
CA LEU A 20 4.05 9.57 -4.43
C LEU A 20 2.96 10.57 -4.02
N CYS A 21 2.12 11.02 -4.95
CA CYS A 21 1.00 11.92 -4.66
C CYS A 21 0.02 11.30 -3.65
N TYR A 22 -0.26 9.99 -3.79
CA TYR A 22 -1.12 9.29 -2.84
C TYR A 22 -0.44 9.06 -1.49
N GLY A 23 0.86 8.79 -1.46
CA GLY A 23 1.65 8.71 -0.23
C GLY A 23 1.60 10.03 0.55
N ALA A 24 1.73 11.17 -0.15
CA ALA A 24 1.59 12.48 0.46
C ALA A 24 0.18 12.71 1.03
N PHE A 25 -0.85 12.25 0.33
CA PHE A 25 -2.23 12.31 0.79
C PHE A 25 -2.48 11.42 2.03
N ALA A 26 -1.83 10.25 2.09
CA ALA A 26 -1.92 9.34 3.23
C ALA A 26 -1.18 9.87 4.47
N GLY A 27 -0.04 10.55 4.30
CA GLY A 27 0.74 11.11 5.40
C GLY A 27 0.24 12.47 5.93
N TRP A 28 -0.48 13.24 5.10
CA TRP A 28 -0.99 14.57 5.44
C TRP A 28 -1.79 14.65 6.74
N PRO A 29 -2.64 13.65 7.13
CA PRO A 29 -3.43 13.73 8.35
C PRO A 29 -2.61 13.82 9.62
N SER A 30 -1.39 13.29 9.64
CA SER A 30 -0.54 13.27 10.83
C SER A 30 -0.39 14.66 11.48
N ALA A 31 0.04 15.64 10.71
CA ALA A 31 0.17 17.04 11.19
C ALA A 31 -1.19 17.76 11.24
N ALA A 32 -2.07 17.48 10.26
CA ALA A 32 -3.36 18.15 10.16
C ALA A 32 -4.28 17.82 11.34
N PHE A 33 -4.35 16.58 11.80
CA PHE A 33 -5.21 16.17 12.91
C PHE A 33 -4.80 16.85 14.22
N LEU A 34 -3.48 17.00 14.45
CA LEU A 34 -2.98 17.70 15.62
C LEU A 34 -3.45 19.18 15.61
N LEU A 35 -3.33 19.85 14.47
CA LEU A 35 -3.81 21.23 14.30
C LEU A 35 -5.33 21.33 14.47
N PHE A 36 -6.11 20.41 13.88
CA PHE A 36 -7.58 20.47 13.93
C PHE A 36 -8.17 20.26 15.32
N GLN A 37 -7.44 19.59 16.21
CA GLN A 37 -7.82 19.39 17.60
C GLN A 37 -7.29 20.46 18.53
N SER A 38 -6.41 21.34 18.07
CA SER A 38 -5.84 22.45 18.86
C SER A 38 -6.78 23.66 18.92
N ALA A 39 -6.46 24.58 19.82
CA ALA A 39 -7.16 25.88 19.92
C ALA A 39 -6.98 26.74 18.66
N ASP A 40 -5.91 26.51 17.90
CA ASP A 40 -5.58 27.22 16.65
C ASP A 40 -6.24 26.59 15.41
N SER A 41 -7.29 25.80 15.60
CA SER A 41 -8.03 25.14 14.51
C SER A 41 -8.51 26.16 13.48
N PRO A 42 -8.31 25.88 12.15
CA PRO A 42 -8.68 26.82 11.09
C PRO A 42 -10.18 26.90 10.82
N PHE A 43 -11.02 26.15 11.55
CA PHE A 43 -12.45 26.07 11.31
C PHE A 43 -13.25 27.05 12.16
N GLU A 44 -14.28 27.67 11.55
CA GLU A 44 -15.17 28.62 12.22
C GLU A 44 -15.90 28.01 13.44
N GLY A 45 -16.10 26.67 13.43
CA GLY A 45 -16.71 25.90 14.53
C GLY A 45 -15.77 25.56 15.70
N GLY A 46 -14.50 25.97 15.64
CA GLY A 46 -13.47 25.61 16.62
C GLY A 46 -12.85 24.23 16.40
N PRO A 47 -12.20 23.65 17.43
CA PRO A 47 -11.55 22.36 17.33
C PRO A 47 -12.49 21.22 16.95
N LEU A 48 -12.03 20.31 16.08
CA LEU A 48 -12.80 19.13 15.69
C LEU A 48 -12.86 18.11 16.82
N THR A 49 -14.00 17.47 16.94
CA THR A 49 -14.22 16.39 17.91
C THR A 49 -13.44 15.11 17.52
N THR A 50 -13.13 14.27 18.49
CA THR A 50 -12.50 12.96 18.26
C THR A 50 -13.30 12.10 17.27
N ASN A 51 -14.63 12.18 17.28
CA ASN A 51 -15.45 11.45 16.34
C ASN A 51 -15.31 11.98 14.90
N GLU A 52 -15.27 13.28 14.68
CA GLU A 52 -15.04 13.88 13.37
C GLU A 52 -13.66 13.49 12.82
N ILE A 53 -12.61 13.59 13.64
CA ILE A 53 -11.25 13.15 13.28
C ILE A 53 -11.25 11.67 12.89
N SER A 54 -11.95 10.82 13.64
CA SER A 54 -12.03 9.39 13.34
C SER A 54 -12.71 9.10 12.00
N TRP A 55 -13.75 9.89 11.64
CA TRP A 55 -14.38 9.80 10.33
C TRP A 55 -13.45 10.29 9.20
N ILE A 56 -12.81 11.43 9.37
CA ILE A 56 -11.87 11.99 8.39
C ILE A 56 -10.73 11.00 8.13
N GLY A 57 -10.21 10.34 9.17
CA GLY A 57 -9.17 9.33 9.04
C GLY A 57 -9.62 8.08 8.30
N SER A 58 -10.79 7.54 8.67
CA SER A 58 -11.25 6.21 8.24
C SER A 58 -11.95 6.18 6.89
N ILE A 59 -12.68 7.24 6.50
CA ILE A 59 -13.49 7.28 5.28
C ILE A 59 -12.66 7.05 4.00
N LEU A 60 -11.38 7.38 4.03
CA LEU A 60 -10.41 7.07 2.98
C LEU A 60 -10.42 5.58 2.62
N CYS A 61 -10.61 4.70 3.60
CA CYS A 61 -10.61 3.25 3.38
C CYS A 61 -11.84 2.80 2.58
N ILE A 62 -13.01 3.42 2.83
CA ILE A 62 -14.23 3.16 2.05
C ILE A 62 -14.03 3.66 0.62
N GLY A 63 -13.47 4.87 0.45
CA GLY A 63 -13.08 5.38 -0.86
C GLY A 63 -12.13 4.42 -1.58
N GLY A 64 -11.08 3.93 -0.89
CA GLY A 64 -10.10 3.01 -1.42
C GLY A 64 -10.69 1.67 -1.88
N LEU A 65 -11.61 1.11 -1.09
CA LEU A 65 -12.34 -0.10 -1.45
C LEU A 65 -13.14 0.09 -2.76
N LEU A 66 -13.94 1.15 -2.83
CA LEU A 66 -14.77 1.43 -4.01
C LEU A 66 -13.92 1.79 -5.22
N GLY A 67 -12.84 2.56 -5.03
CA GLY A 67 -11.90 2.91 -6.08
C GLY A 67 -11.18 1.68 -6.65
N ASN A 68 -10.76 0.76 -5.78
CA ASN A 68 -10.12 -0.48 -6.17
C ASN A 68 -11.04 -1.32 -7.09
N LEU A 69 -12.31 -1.51 -6.70
CA LEU A 69 -13.28 -2.27 -7.49
C LEU A 69 -13.62 -1.56 -8.82
N PHE A 70 -13.88 -0.26 -8.77
CA PHE A 70 -14.27 0.52 -9.94
C PHE A 70 -13.14 0.61 -10.97
N PHE A 71 -11.94 0.98 -10.55
CA PHE A 71 -10.80 1.14 -11.46
C PHE A 71 -10.21 -0.19 -11.92
N GLY A 72 -10.34 -1.27 -11.13
CA GLY A 72 -10.05 -2.62 -11.57
C GLY A 72 -10.90 -2.99 -12.80
N TRP A 73 -12.22 -2.86 -12.69
CA TRP A 73 -13.15 -3.08 -13.79
C TRP A 73 -12.91 -2.13 -14.98
N LEU A 74 -12.62 -0.85 -14.70
CA LEU A 74 -12.39 0.14 -15.75
C LEU A 74 -11.10 -0.16 -16.55
N SER A 75 -10.06 -0.68 -15.86
CA SER A 75 -8.79 -1.02 -16.50
C SER A 75 -8.89 -2.16 -17.50
N ASP A 76 -9.83 -3.07 -17.30
CA ASP A 76 -10.07 -4.15 -18.26
C ASP A 76 -10.79 -3.67 -19.53
N LYS A 77 -11.57 -2.59 -19.43
CA LYS A 77 -12.32 -2.01 -20.54
C LYS A 77 -11.55 -0.94 -21.32
N LEU A 78 -10.89 -0.02 -20.62
CA LEU A 78 -10.29 1.17 -21.20
C LEU A 78 -8.75 1.16 -21.27
N GLY A 79 -8.11 0.09 -20.79
CA GLY A 79 -6.66 0.00 -20.71
C GLY A 79 -6.12 0.47 -19.37
N ARG A 80 -4.81 0.66 -19.31
CA ARG A 80 -4.12 1.04 -18.07
C ARG A 80 -3.90 2.54 -17.99
N LYS A 81 -3.55 3.15 -19.13
CA LYS A 81 -3.20 4.57 -19.23
C LYS A 81 -4.39 5.49 -18.92
N LEU A 82 -5.53 5.28 -19.58
CA LEU A 82 -6.68 6.17 -19.44
C LEU A 82 -7.27 6.14 -18.01
N PRO A 83 -7.47 4.97 -17.36
CA PRO A 83 -7.90 4.92 -15.98
C PRO A 83 -6.93 5.59 -15.00
N MET A 84 -5.60 5.51 -15.23
CA MET A 84 -4.62 6.23 -14.40
C MET A 84 -4.78 7.76 -14.53
N LEU A 85 -5.01 8.27 -15.74
CA LEU A 85 -5.29 9.69 -15.96
C LEU A 85 -6.63 10.10 -15.33
N LEU A 86 -7.66 9.25 -15.39
CA LEU A 86 -8.96 9.50 -14.76
C LEU A 86 -8.89 9.49 -13.23
N ALA A 87 -8.03 8.64 -12.63
CA ALA A 87 -7.83 8.60 -11.18
C ALA A 87 -7.26 9.90 -10.60
N VAL A 88 -6.65 10.74 -11.45
CA VAL A 88 -6.18 12.06 -11.05
C VAL A 88 -7.32 13.01 -10.71
N LEU A 89 -8.49 12.90 -11.35
CA LEU A 89 -9.61 13.82 -11.13
C LEU A 89 -10.10 13.80 -9.67
N PRO A 90 -10.47 12.64 -9.07
CA PRO A 90 -10.86 12.62 -7.67
C PRO A 90 -9.72 13.04 -6.73
N MET A 91 -8.46 12.81 -7.06
CA MET A 91 -7.32 13.27 -6.28
C MET A 91 -7.19 14.81 -6.30
N LEU A 92 -7.34 15.45 -7.46
CA LEU A 92 -7.33 16.92 -7.57
C LEU A 92 -8.51 17.55 -6.82
N ILE A 93 -9.73 17.02 -7.01
CA ILE A 93 -10.93 17.51 -6.32
C ILE A 93 -10.74 17.38 -4.81
N SER A 94 -10.14 16.30 -4.34
CA SER A 94 -9.83 16.07 -2.93
C SER A 94 -8.95 17.21 -2.35
N TRP A 95 -7.86 17.58 -3.00
CA TRP A 95 -6.98 18.66 -2.54
C TRP A 95 -7.67 20.04 -2.60
N ILE A 96 -8.48 20.29 -3.63
CA ILE A 96 -9.29 21.50 -3.72
C ILE A 96 -10.29 21.60 -2.55
N LEU A 97 -10.97 20.50 -2.21
CA LEU A 97 -11.88 20.46 -1.06
C LEU A 97 -11.16 20.69 0.26
N ILE A 98 -9.91 20.23 0.42
CA ILE A 98 -9.09 20.51 1.60
C ILE A 98 -8.77 21.98 1.70
N ILE A 99 -8.42 22.65 0.59
CA ILE A 99 -8.15 24.11 0.56
C ILE A 99 -9.40 24.92 0.91
N LEU A 100 -10.57 24.47 0.43
CA LEU A 100 -11.84 25.16 0.62
C LEU A 100 -12.56 24.74 1.91
N ALA A 101 -11.97 23.87 2.72
CA ALA A 101 -12.61 23.27 3.88
C ALA A 101 -12.97 24.31 4.94
N LYS A 102 -14.27 24.39 5.29
CA LYS A 102 -14.82 25.22 6.38
C LYS A 102 -15.23 24.41 7.60
N ASN A 103 -15.44 23.11 7.43
CA ASN A 103 -15.86 22.19 8.47
C ASN A 103 -15.45 20.74 8.16
N ALA A 104 -15.70 19.82 9.10
CA ALA A 104 -15.36 18.39 8.96
C ALA A 104 -15.97 17.73 7.71
N VAL A 105 -17.12 18.16 7.23
CA VAL A 105 -17.81 17.54 6.10
C VAL A 105 -16.99 17.66 4.82
N TYR A 106 -16.39 18.83 4.55
CA TYR A 106 -15.49 19.00 3.40
C TYR A 106 -14.31 18.02 3.45
N LEU A 107 -13.73 17.84 4.63
CA LEU A 107 -12.61 16.93 4.84
C LEU A 107 -13.01 15.45 4.66
N ILE A 108 -14.21 15.07 5.12
CA ILE A 108 -14.74 13.72 4.93
C ILE A 108 -14.88 13.42 3.43
N PHE A 109 -15.51 14.31 2.66
CA PHE A 109 -15.62 14.14 1.21
C PHE A 109 -14.26 14.15 0.50
N ALA A 110 -13.36 15.04 0.90
CA ALA A 110 -12.00 15.07 0.37
C ALA A 110 -11.27 13.74 0.62
N ARG A 111 -11.32 13.22 1.84
CA ARG A 111 -10.67 11.95 2.20
C ARG A 111 -11.29 10.75 1.47
N PHE A 112 -12.62 10.77 1.27
CA PHE A 112 -13.28 9.75 0.45
C PHE A 112 -12.77 9.75 -0.98
N LEU A 113 -12.74 10.92 -1.66
CA LEU A 113 -12.27 11.05 -3.04
C LEU A 113 -10.78 10.72 -3.19
N GLY A 114 -9.95 11.18 -2.24
CA GLY A 114 -8.53 10.82 -2.22
C GLY A 114 -8.30 9.33 -2.00
N GLY A 115 -9.11 8.69 -1.15
CA GLY A 115 -9.14 7.24 -0.98
C GLY A 115 -9.55 6.52 -2.26
N PHE A 116 -10.59 7.01 -2.94
CA PHE A 116 -11.07 6.46 -4.22
C PHE A 116 -9.97 6.48 -5.29
N ALA A 117 -9.20 7.57 -5.39
CA ALA A 117 -8.00 7.64 -6.23
C ALA A 117 -6.91 6.67 -5.75
N GLY A 118 -6.72 6.55 -4.43
CA GLY A 118 -5.74 5.63 -3.84
C GLY A 118 -5.99 4.16 -4.19
N GLY A 119 -7.27 3.74 -4.14
CA GLY A 119 -7.67 2.40 -4.57
C GLY A 119 -7.31 2.12 -6.03
N ALA A 120 -7.48 3.12 -6.90
CA ALA A 120 -7.05 3.05 -8.29
C ALA A 120 -5.54 2.84 -8.42
N ILE A 121 -4.76 3.61 -7.65
CA ILE A 121 -3.29 3.62 -7.73
C ILE A 121 -2.70 2.26 -7.37
N PHE A 122 -3.20 1.62 -6.31
CA PHE A 122 -2.71 0.32 -5.87
C PHE A 122 -3.01 -0.83 -6.85
N ILE A 123 -3.96 -0.66 -7.77
CA ILE A 123 -4.22 -1.62 -8.85
C ILE A 123 -3.48 -1.22 -10.13
N LEU A 124 -3.66 0.01 -10.57
CA LEU A 124 -3.27 0.42 -11.92
C LEU A 124 -1.75 0.55 -12.07
N VAL A 125 -1.06 1.12 -11.07
CA VAL A 125 0.39 1.35 -11.17
C VAL A 125 1.16 0.03 -11.24
N PRO A 126 0.97 -0.95 -10.32
CA PRO A 126 1.69 -2.21 -10.43
C PRO A 126 1.31 -3.00 -11.67
N LEU A 127 0.04 -2.96 -12.10
CA LEU A 127 -0.42 -3.62 -13.31
C LEU A 127 0.28 -3.04 -14.55
N TYR A 128 0.29 -1.71 -14.69
CA TYR A 128 0.98 -1.04 -15.79
C TYR A 128 2.48 -1.34 -15.80
N VAL A 129 3.14 -1.23 -14.64
CA VAL A 129 4.58 -1.47 -14.51
C VAL A 129 4.94 -2.92 -14.84
N THR A 130 4.15 -3.90 -14.41
CA THR A 130 4.41 -5.31 -14.73
C THR A 130 4.21 -5.61 -16.21
N GLU A 131 3.23 -4.99 -16.87
CA GLU A 131 2.92 -5.21 -18.28
C GLU A 131 3.94 -4.57 -19.25
N ILE A 132 4.64 -3.49 -18.84
CA ILE A 132 5.67 -2.85 -19.67
C ILE A 132 7.08 -3.38 -19.43
N SER A 133 7.31 -4.05 -18.29
CA SER A 133 8.64 -4.45 -17.81
C SER A 133 9.11 -5.78 -18.36
N GLU A 134 10.39 -5.89 -18.69
CA GLU A 134 11.07 -7.17 -18.92
C GLU A 134 11.14 -7.99 -17.64
N ASP A 135 11.05 -9.33 -17.75
CA ASP A 135 11.09 -10.27 -16.61
C ASP A 135 12.29 -10.03 -15.69
N ARG A 136 13.46 -9.69 -16.28
CA ARG A 136 14.72 -9.46 -15.57
C ARG A 136 14.65 -8.30 -14.56
N ILE A 137 13.89 -7.25 -14.86
CA ILE A 137 13.84 -6.01 -14.03
C ILE A 137 12.48 -5.78 -13.40
N ARG A 138 11.49 -6.63 -13.70
CA ARG A 138 10.09 -6.51 -13.23
C ARG A 138 10.01 -6.41 -11.70
N GLY A 139 10.74 -7.25 -10.98
CA GLY A 139 10.75 -7.22 -9.51
C GLY A 139 11.28 -5.90 -8.95
N SER A 140 12.39 -5.40 -9.48
CA SER A 140 12.97 -4.12 -9.04
C SER A 140 12.07 -2.93 -9.39
N LEU A 141 11.43 -2.93 -10.56
CA LEU A 141 10.50 -1.87 -10.95
C LEU A 141 9.18 -1.93 -10.16
N GLY A 142 8.72 -3.13 -9.83
CA GLY A 142 7.53 -3.32 -9.00
C GLY A 142 7.69 -2.77 -7.58
N SER A 143 8.88 -2.86 -6.99
CA SER A 143 9.16 -2.31 -5.65
C SER A 143 9.14 -0.78 -5.59
N CYS A 144 9.23 -0.09 -6.74
CA CYS A 144 9.14 1.37 -6.80
C CYS A 144 7.81 1.91 -6.25
N LEU A 145 6.71 1.15 -6.37
CA LEU A 145 5.40 1.56 -5.84
C LEU A 145 5.49 1.95 -4.36
N ILE A 146 6.01 1.06 -3.54
CA ILE A 146 6.09 1.27 -2.09
C ILE A 146 7.13 2.33 -1.73
N LEU A 147 8.25 2.39 -2.45
CA LEU A 147 9.27 3.41 -2.21
C LEU A 147 8.74 4.81 -2.51
N PHE A 148 8.02 5.01 -3.63
CA PHE A 148 7.45 6.30 -3.98
C PHE A 148 6.28 6.68 -3.05
N TRP A 149 5.48 5.71 -2.61
CA TRP A 149 4.44 5.94 -1.61
C TRP A 149 5.03 6.43 -0.28
N ASN A 150 6.10 5.76 0.21
CA ASN A 150 6.80 6.18 1.43
C ASN A 150 7.51 7.54 1.26
N LEU A 151 8.07 7.82 0.09
CA LEU A 151 8.67 9.12 -0.21
C LEU A 151 7.61 10.23 -0.18
N GLY A 152 6.42 9.98 -0.73
CA GLY A 152 5.29 10.89 -0.65
C GLY A 152 4.85 11.14 0.79
N MET A 153 4.79 10.10 1.61
CA MET A 153 4.45 10.22 3.02
C MET A 153 5.49 11.06 3.79
N LEU A 154 6.78 10.82 3.54
CA LEU A 154 7.86 11.65 4.10
C LEU A 154 7.72 13.10 3.67
N LEU A 155 7.38 13.37 2.40
CA LEU A 155 7.12 14.72 1.91
C LEU A 155 5.97 15.39 2.69
N ALA A 156 4.91 14.64 3.01
CA ALA A 156 3.80 15.13 3.82
C ALA A 156 4.22 15.48 5.25
N PHE A 157 5.06 14.67 5.88
CA PHE A 157 5.60 14.96 7.22
C PHE A 157 6.49 16.20 7.22
N ILE A 158 7.35 16.36 6.20
CA ILE A 158 8.20 17.54 6.04
C ILE A 158 7.33 18.79 5.82
N SER A 159 6.39 18.74 4.91
CA SER A 159 5.51 19.89 4.63
C SER A 159 4.63 20.24 5.83
N GLY A 160 4.16 19.24 6.59
CA GLY A 160 3.39 19.46 7.83
C GLY A 160 4.19 20.13 8.96
N ASN A 161 5.53 19.99 8.95
CA ASN A 161 6.39 20.67 9.93
C ASN A 161 6.79 22.09 9.53
N TYR A 162 7.05 22.34 8.24
CA TYR A 162 7.65 23.60 7.76
C TYR A 162 6.67 24.52 7.04
N MET A 163 5.48 24.04 6.69
CA MET A 163 4.51 24.80 5.91
C MET A 163 3.17 24.91 6.64
N SER A 164 2.45 25.98 6.35
CA SER A 164 1.09 26.14 6.86
C SER A 164 0.13 25.13 6.20
N TYR A 165 -0.93 24.77 6.91
CA TYR A 165 -2.01 23.92 6.44
C TYR A 165 -2.54 24.32 5.05
N ASN A 166 -2.67 25.65 4.81
CA ASN A 166 -3.21 26.17 3.55
C ASN A 166 -2.22 26.11 2.38
N THR A 167 -0.93 26.00 2.64
CA THR A 167 0.12 26.05 1.59
C THR A 167 0.50 24.67 1.08
N SER A 168 0.54 23.67 1.95
CA SER A 168 0.98 22.33 1.58
C SER A 168 0.17 21.68 0.43
N PRO A 169 -1.18 21.84 0.31
CA PRO A 169 -1.95 21.25 -0.78
C PRO A 169 -1.54 21.74 -2.18
N TYR A 170 -1.06 22.96 -2.31
CA TYR A 170 -0.62 23.51 -3.62
C TYR A 170 0.59 22.76 -4.18
N ILE A 171 1.50 22.31 -3.31
CA ILE A 171 2.66 21.48 -3.72
C ILE A 171 2.16 20.16 -4.30
N TYR A 172 1.19 19.51 -3.64
CA TYR A 172 0.67 18.23 -4.07
C TYR A 172 -0.12 18.34 -5.37
N ILE A 173 -0.88 19.43 -5.55
CA ILE A 173 -1.53 19.73 -6.85
C ILE A 173 -0.46 19.92 -7.93
N GLY A 174 0.64 20.64 -7.64
CA GLY A 174 1.77 20.79 -8.56
C GLY A 174 2.38 19.45 -8.98
N LEU A 175 2.59 18.54 -8.04
CA LEU A 175 3.09 17.18 -8.33
C LEU A 175 2.13 16.37 -9.21
N ILE A 176 0.83 16.50 -8.99
CA ILE A 176 -0.20 15.85 -9.81
C ILE A 176 -0.16 16.41 -11.25
N ILE A 177 0.02 17.70 -11.41
CA ILE A 177 0.15 18.34 -12.74
C ILE A 177 1.41 17.83 -13.44
N VAL A 178 2.54 17.72 -12.73
CA VAL A 178 3.78 17.13 -13.27
C VAL A 178 3.54 15.68 -13.72
N PHE A 179 2.84 14.87 -12.92
CA PHE A 179 2.45 13.53 -13.34
C PHE A 179 1.65 13.54 -14.63
N LEU A 180 0.60 14.37 -14.74
CA LEU A 180 -0.23 14.47 -15.93
C LEU A 180 0.59 14.80 -17.17
N ILE A 181 1.47 15.81 -17.09
CA ILE A 181 2.31 16.24 -18.22
C ILE A 181 3.24 15.09 -18.65
N LEU A 182 3.92 14.44 -17.72
CA LEU A 182 4.88 13.38 -18.07
C LEU A 182 4.20 12.10 -18.55
N PHE A 183 3.08 11.71 -17.91
CA PHE A 183 2.42 10.45 -18.19
C PHE A 183 1.58 10.49 -19.49
N MET A 184 1.09 11.67 -19.89
CA MET A 184 0.30 11.85 -21.12
C MET A 184 1.04 11.36 -22.37
N PHE A 185 2.36 11.51 -22.42
CA PHE A 185 3.19 11.13 -23.59
C PHE A 185 3.61 9.66 -23.60
N LEU A 186 3.32 8.89 -22.56
CA LEU A 186 3.64 7.46 -22.53
C LEU A 186 2.62 6.65 -23.32
N PRO A 187 3.03 5.57 -24.02
CA PRO A 187 2.11 4.68 -24.68
C PRO A 187 1.33 3.79 -23.71
N GLU A 188 0.23 3.23 -24.19
CA GLU A 188 -0.57 2.24 -23.47
C GLU A 188 0.19 0.93 -23.32
N SER A 189 -0.24 0.06 -22.39
CA SER A 189 0.31 -1.27 -22.18
C SER A 189 0.26 -2.13 -23.46
N PRO A 190 1.39 -2.76 -23.86
CA PRO A 190 1.41 -3.65 -25.02
C PRO A 190 0.53 -4.90 -24.80
N ILE A 191 0.42 -5.43 -23.58
CA ILE A 191 -0.42 -6.58 -23.25
C ILE A 191 -1.90 -6.22 -23.42
N TYR A 192 -2.33 -5.07 -22.88
CA TYR A 192 -3.71 -4.62 -23.08
C TYR A 192 -4.07 -4.40 -24.54
N LEU A 193 -3.18 -3.76 -25.30
CA LEU A 193 -3.41 -3.52 -26.72
C LEU A 193 -3.54 -4.82 -27.52
N MET A 194 -2.76 -5.86 -27.15
CA MET A 194 -2.88 -7.19 -27.73
C MET A 194 -4.23 -7.83 -27.41
N LYS A 195 -4.66 -7.78 -26.13
CA LYS A 195 -5.98 -8.25 -25.70
C LYS A 195 -7.14 -7.53 -26.41
N SER A 196 -6.94 -6.26 -26.75
CA SER A 196 -7.91 -5.44 -27.49
C SER A 196 -7.83 -5.61 -29.02
N ARG A 197 -7.09 -6.60 -29.53
CA ARG A 197 -6.87 -6.89 -30.97
C ARG A 197 -6.22 -5.74 -31.77
N LYS A 198 -5.47 -4.87 -31.12
CA LYS A 198 -4.76 -3.75 -31.72
C LYS A 198 -3.28 -4.08 -31.91
N GLU A 199 -2.99 -5.14 -32.68
CA GLU A 199 -1.62 -5.69 -32.82
C GLU A 199 -0.60 -4.64 -33.27
N MET A 200 -0.92 -3.77 -34.23
CA MET A 200 0.00 -2.72 -34.72
C MET A 200 0.31 -1.68 -33.63
N GLU A 201 -0.68 -1.34 -32.80
CA GLU A 201 -0.47 -0.43 -31.66
C GLU A 201 0.34 -1.11 -30.55
N ALA A 202 0.09 -2.42 -30.30
CA ALA A 202 0.84 -3.22 -29.35
C ALA A 202 2.32 -3.33 -29.73
N GLU A 203 2.61 -3.59 -31.00
CA GLU A 203 3.97 -3.61 -31.52
C GLU A 203 4.66 -2.24 -31.37
N LYS A 204 4.00 -1.15 -31.70
CA LYS A 204 4.53 0.22 -31.51
C LYS A 204 4.82 0.51 -30.04
N SER A 205 3.93 0.12 -29.15
CA SER A 205 4.12 0.26 -27.71
C SER A 205 5.30 -0.57 -27.20
N LEU A 206 5.39 -1.84 -27.58
CA LEU A 206 6.49 -2.72 -27.21
C LEU A 206 7.83 -2.20 -27.74
N ARG A 207 7.88 -1.74 -29.01
CA ARG A 207 9.08 -1.10 -29.59
C ARG A 207 9.52 0.14 -28.80
N TYR A 208 8.57 0.91 -28.26
CA TYR A 208 8.89 2.05 -27.40
C TYR A 208 9.60 1.57 -26.11
N TYR A 209 9.01 0.63 -25.38
CA TYR A 209 9.56 0.17 -24.10
C TYR A 209 10.86 -0.62 -24.27
N ARG A 210 11.11 -1.24 -25.43
CA ARG A 210 12.37 -1.95 -25.75
C ARG A 210 13.42 -1.06 -26.41
N ASN A 211 13.14 0.26 -26.56
CA ASN A 211 14.01 1.24 -27.24
C ASN A 211 14.35 0.86 -28.70
N LEU A 212 13.38 0.32 -29.42
CA LEU A 212 13.55 -0.16 -30.80
C LEU A 212 12.87 0.73 -31.85
N ARG A 213 12.44 1.95 -31.48
CA ARG A 213 11.69 2.87 -32.37
C ARG A 213 12.41 3.21 -33.67
N LYS A 214 13.76 3.30 -33.64
CA LYS A 214 14.57 3.70 -34.79
C LYS A 214 15.13 2.51 -35.57
N ILE A 215 14.83 1.29 -35.17
CA ILE A 215 15.37 0.06 -35.76
C ILE A 215 14.33 -0.53 -36.72
N SER A 216 14.65 -0.56 -38.02
CA SER A 216 13.75 -1.09 -39.05
C SER A 216 13.53 -2.59 -38.93
N GLN A 217 14.59 -3.35 -38.64
CA GLN A 217 14.51 -4.80 -38.40
C GLN A 217 14.73 -5.10 -36.91
N PRO A 218 13.69 -5.50 -36.18
CA PRO A 218 13.83 -5.82 -34.76
C PRO A 218 14.66 -7.10 -34.58
N PRO A 219 15.43 -7.19 -33.46
CA PRO A 219 16.17 -8.39 -33.10
C PRO A 219 15.25 -9.62 -32.97
N GLU A 220 15.79 -10.83 -33.16
CA GLU A 220 15.01 -12.08 -33.02
C GLU A 220 14.33 -12.19 -31.66
N GLY A 221 14.99 -11.80 -30.56
CA GLY A 221 14.38 -11.79 -29.24
C GLY A 221 13.13 -10.94 -29.12
N PHE A 222 13.00 -9.85 -29.87
CA PHE A 222 11.76 -9.05 -29.91
C PHE A 222 10.65 -9.79 -30.65
N LYS A 223 10.96 -10.50 -31.74
CA LYS A 223 9.99 -11.30 -32.50
C LYS A 223 9.44 -12.41 -31.62
N THR A 224 10.33 -13.13 -30.94
CA THR A 224 9.97 -14.19 -29.99
C THR A 224 9.08 -13.66 -28.85
N GLU A 225 9.38 -12.47 -28.29
CA GLU A 225 8.55 -11.81 -27.28
C GLU A 225 7.16 -11.47 -27.83
N MET A 226 7.09 -10.94 -29.05
CA MET A 226 5.83 -10.60 -29.70
C MET A 226 4.98 -11.84 -30.03
N GLU A 227 5.62 -12.92 -30.48
CA GLU A 227 4.97 -14.21 -30.71
C GLU A 227 4.43 -14.81 -29.41
N LYS A 228 5.22 -14.76 -28.33
CA LYS A 228 4.79 -15.20 -27.00
C LYS A 228 3.53 -14.46 -26.55
N LEU A 229 3.49 -13.13 -26.67
CA LEU A 229 2.32 -12.33 -26.34
C LEU A 229 1.09 -12.70 -27.20
N LYS A 230 1.29 -13.07 -28.48
CA LYS A 230 0.23 -13.55 -29.34
C LYS A 230 -0.29 -14.93 -28.91
N CYS A 231 0.61 -15.86 -28.60
CA CYS A 231 0.24 -17.20 -28.15
C CYS A 231 -0.52 -17.15 -26.82
N GLU A 232 -0.04 -16.40 -25.84
CA GLU A 232 -0.71 -16.22 -24.55
C GLU A 232 -2.15 -15.68 -24.72
N TYR A 233 -2.34 -14.74 -25.65
CA TYR A 233 -3.67 -14.23 -25.98
C TYR A 233 -4.58 -15.27 -26.65
N ILE A 234 -4.05 -16.11 -27.54
CA ILE A 234 -4.81 -17.18 -28.22
C ILE A 234 -5.20 -18.28 -27.22
N GLU A 235 -4.29 -18.67 -26.31
CA GLU A 235 -4.53 -19.64 -25.25
C GLU A 235 -5.58 -19.14 -24.25
N GLU A 236 -5.48 -17.88 -23.79
CA GLU A 236 -6.48 -17.28 -22.90
C GLU A 236 -7.90 -17.34 -23.52
N LYS A 237 -8.00 -17.26 -24.84
CA LYS A 237 -9.26 -17.29 -25.56
C LYS A 237 -9.78 -18.71 -25.81
N SER A 238 -8.91 -19.69 -26.07
CA SER A 238 -9.29 -21.08 -26.25
C SER A 238 -9.61 -21.80 -24.93
N GLY A 239 -9.02 -21.34 -23.83
CA GLY A 239 -9.29 -21.86 -22.47
C GLY A 239 -10.55 -21.28 -21.80
N SER A 240 -11.21 -20.30 -22.41
CA SER A 240 -12.35 -19.59 -21.81
C SER A 240 -13.62 -20.46 -21.64
N ASP A 241 -13.76 -21.56 -22.37
CA ASP A 241 -14.91 -22.46 -22.21
C ASP A 241 -14.75 -23.49 -21.09
N ASP A 242 -13.50 -23.83 -20.69
CA ASP A 242 -13.23 -24.83 -19.64
C ASP A 242 -12.93 -24.20 -18.27
N THR A 243 -12.85 -22.85 -18.18
CA THR A 243 -12.48 -22.12 -16.97
C THR A 243 -13.65 -21.41 -16.28
N ALA A 244 -14.89 -21.76 -16.59
CA ALA A 244 -16.05 -21.23 -15.85
C ALA A 244 -15.88 -21.53 -14.35
N LEU A 245 -15.70 -20.48 -13.55
CA LEU A 245 -15.59 -20.58 -12.10
C LEU A 245 -16.90 -21.11 -11.54
N SER A 246 -16.82 -22.26 -10.86
CA SER A 246 -17.94 -22.85 -10.15
C SER A 246 -17.82 -22.61 -8.65
N TRP A 247 -18.95 -22.50 -7.97
CA TRP A 247 -18.98 -22.47 -6.49
C TRP A 247 -18.27 -23.68 -5.87
N SER A 248 -18.22 -24.83 -6.57
CA SER A 248 -17.47 -26.02 -6.16
C SER A 248 -15.97 -25.77 -6.03
N ASP A 249 -15.37 -24.87 -6.83
CA ASP A 249 -13.94 -24.55 -6.77
C ASP A 249 -13.57 -23.88 -5.44
N PHE A 250 -14.48 -23.10 -4.86
CA PHE A 250 -14.31 -22.47 -3.54
C PHE A 250 -14.64 -23.42 -2.38
N ASN A 251 -15.41 -24.46 -2.66
CA ASN A 251 -15.81 -25.44 -1.65
C ASN A 251 -14.75 -26.53 -1.40
N ASN A 252 -13.70 -26.56 -2.20
CA ASN A 252 -12.53 -27.41 -2.00
C ASN A 252 -11.85 -27.05 -0.65
N PRO A 253 -11.54 -28.06 0.21
CA PRO A 253 -10.87 -27.83 1.49
C PRO A 253 -9.56 -27.02 1.38
N VAL A 254 -8.78 -27.22 0.32
CA VAL A 254 -7.54 -26.47 0.06
C VAL A 254 -7.85 -25.01 -0.25
N ALA A 255 -8.84 -24.74 -1.11
CA ALA A 255 -9.25 -23.38 -1.45
C ALA A 255 -9.73 -22.60 -0.22
N ARG A 256 -10.59 -23.22 0.60
CA ARG A 256 -11.05 -22.61 1.88
C ARG A 256 -9.88 -22.26 2.80
N ARG A 257 -8.90 -23.16 2.92
CA ARG A 257 -7.74 -22.92 3.77
C ARG A 257 -6.85 -21.81 3.26
N VAL A 258 -6.65 -21.71 1.95
CA VAL A 258 -5.95 -20.60 1.30
C VAL A 258 -6.67 -19.27 1.57
N ILE A 259 -8.00 -19.24 1.47
CA ILE A 259 -8.79 -18.03 1.78
C ILE A 259 -8.64 -17.65 3.25
N VAL A 260 -8.72 -18.59 4.18
CA VAL A 260 -8.53 -18.32 5.63
C VAL A 260 -7.13 -17.79 5.92
N ILE A 261 -6.09 -18.39 5.32
CA ILE A 261 -4.72 -17.88 5.43
C ILE A 261 -4.63 -16.46 4.87
N GLY A 262 -5.24 -16.21 3.71
CA GLY A 262 -5.27 -14.87 3.10
C GLY A 262 -5.93 -13.83 4.01
N ILE A 263 -7.11 -14.13 4.57
CA ILE A 263 -7.80 -13.24 5.52
C ILE A 263 -6.93 -12.99 6.75
N ALA A 264 -6.31 -14.01 7.32
CA ALA A 264 -5.43 -13.87 8.49
C ALA A 264 -4.19 -13.03 8.19
N LEU A 265 -3.61 -13.15 6.99
CA LEU A 265 -2.51 -12.32 6.54
C LEU A 265 -2.93 -10.84 6.39
N MET A 266 -4.14 -10.57 5.86
CA MET A 266 -4.68 -9.22 5.77
C MET A 266 -5.01 -8.66 7.15
N ALA A 267 -5.51 -9.50 8.06
CA ALA A 267 -5.73 -9.12 9.46
C ALA A 267 -4.41 -8.75 10.16
N LEU A 268 -3.37 -9.57 10.01
CA LEU A 268 -2.05 -9.26 10.56
C LEU A 268 -1.49 -7.94 9.99
N ASN A 269 -1.62 -7.73 8.68
CA ASN A 269 -1.18 -6.49 8.02
C ASN A 269 -1.84 -5.24 8.61
N GLN A 270 -3.15 -5.29 8.93
CA GLN A 270 -3.86 -4.13 9.46
C GLN A 270 -3.76 -4.03 10.98
N PHE A 271 -4.05 -5.12 11.71
CA PHE A 271 -4.07 -5.11 13.18
C PHE A 271 -2.68 -5.14 13.83
N CYS A 272 -1.59 -5.17 13.04
CA CYS A 272 -0.28 -4.77 13.55
C CYS A 272 -0.24 -3.29 13.97
N GLY A 273 -1.28 -2.51 13.67
CA GLY A 273 -1.44 -1.13 14.11
C GLY A 273 -0.68 -0.09 13.29
N CYS A 274 0.23 -0.48 12.41
CA CYS A 274 1.10 0.45 11.68
C CYS A 274 0.33 1.48 10.86
N PHE A 275 -0.78 1.08 10.21
CA PHE A 275 -1.59 1.99 9.40
C PHE A 275 -2.27 3.07 10.27
N ALA A 276 -2.79 2.72 11.44
CA ALA A 276 -3.32 3.70 12.39
C ALA A 276 -2.20 4.60 12.93
N MET A 277 -1.06 4.01 13.34
CA MET A 277 0.07 4.78 13.85
C MET A 277 0.57 5.83 12.86
N VAL A 278 0.67 5.49 11.58
CA VAL A 278 1.08 6.43 10.53
C VAL A 278 0.07 7.57 10.36
N ASN A 279 -1.23 7.30 10.39
CA ASN A 279 -2.26 8.34 10.29
C ASN A 279 -2.25 9.31 11.49
N TYR A 280 -1.92 8.82 12.68
CA TYR A 280 -1.94 9.57 13.93
C TYR A 280 -0.54 9.81 14.50
N THR A 281 0.52 9.78 13.68
CA THR A 281 1.92 9.83 14.14
C THR A 281 2.19 11.04 15.04
N ALA A 282 1.87 12.25 14.60
CA ALA A 282 2.12 13.45 15.39
C ALA A 282 1.30 13.48 16.70
N THR A 283 0.05 13.04 16.66
CA THR A 283 -0.80 12.94 17.85
C THR A 283 -0.24 11.93 18.86
N ILE A 284 0.29 10.79 18.39
CA ILE A 284 0.93 9.78 19.27
C ILE A 284 2.17 10.37 19.94
N PHE A 285 3.00 11.13 19.21
CA PHE A 285 4.18 11.78 19.79
C PHE A 285 3.83 12.90 20.76
N GLU A 286 2.74 13.64 20.50
CA GLU A 286 2.23 14.65 21.44
C GLU A 286 1.79 13.99 22.76
N ILE A 287 0.98 12.93 22.70
CA ILE A 287 0.50 12.22 23.89
C ILE A 287 1.66 11.56 24.65
N SER A 288 2.59 10.92 23.96
CA SER A 288 3.74 10.26 24.58
C SER A 288 4.72 11.24 25.23
N GLY A 289 4.82 12.47 24.72
CA GLY A 289 5.74 13.49 25.22
C GLY A 289 7.18 13.17 24.87
N SER A 290 7.46 13.03 23.58
CA SER A 290 8.80 12.77 23.03
C SER A 290 9.75 13.96 23.25
N SER A 291 11.05 13.71 23.13
CA SER A 291 12.10 14.73 23.29
C SER A 291 12.09 15.81 22.19
N LEU A 292 11.53 15.49 21.04
CA LEU A 292 11.39 16.37 19.87
C LEU A 292 9.94 16.76 19.66
N SER A 293 9.72 17.83 18.85
CA SER A 293 8.37 18.19 18.45
C SER A 293 7.66 17.04 17.71
N PRO A 294 6.34 16.89 17.83
CA PRO A 294 5.59 15.81 17.21
C PRO A 294 5.83 15.66 15.71
N ASN A 295 5.81 16.77 14.99
CA ASN A 295 6.04 16.79 13.54
C ASN A 295 7.48 16.43 13.18
N MET A 296 8.48 16.85 13.96
CA MET A 296 9.88 16.47 13.73
C MET A 296 10.10 14.98 13.98
N SER A 297 9.46 14.43 15.01
CA SER A 297 9.46 13.00 15.28
C SER A 297 8.84 12.19 14.12
N ALA A 298 7.77 12.71 13.52
CA ALA A 298 7.14 12.11 12.34
C ALA A 298 8.08 12.08 11.12
N ILE A 299 8.88 13.12 10.91
CA ILE A 299 9.88 13.14 9.82
C ILE A 299 10.92 12.04 10.03
N ILE A 300 11.44 11.86 11.25
CA ILE A 300 12.40 10.79 11.57
C ILE A 300 11.80 9.42 11.26
N VAL A 301 10.57 9.18 11.69
CA VAL A 301 9.86 7.93 11.40
C VAL A 301 9.67 7.71 9.90
N GLY A 302 9.33 8.76 9.14
CA GLY A 302 9.19 8.69 7.68
C GLY A 302 10.50 8.33 6.97
N ILE A 303 11.63 8.87 7.43
CA ILE A 303 12.96 8.51 6.91
C ILE A 303 13.25 7.03 7.21
N ILE A 304 12.99 6.58 8.43
CA ILE A 304 13.22 5.20 8.85
C ILE A 304 12.31 4.23 8.07
N GLN A 305 11.07 4.62 7.80
CA GLN A 305 10.15 3.83 6.96
C GLN A 305 10.67 3.67 5.54
N LEU A 306 11.18 4.73 4.94
CA LEU A 306 11.77 4.70 3.60
C LEU A 306 13.01 3.78 3.56
N VAL A 307 13.91 3.91 4.53
CA VAL A 307 15.08 3.04 4.67
C VAL A 307 14.66 1.58 4.91
N GLY A 308 13.69 1.34 5.78
CA GLY A 308 13.16 0.00 6.05
C GLY A 308 12.59 -0.67 4.81
N SER A 309 11.85 0.07 4.00
CA SER A 309 11.27 -0.45 2.74
C SER A 309 12.34 -0.78 1.70
N TYR A 310 13.41 0.03 1.62
CA TYR A 310 14.55 -0.27 0.77
C TYR A 310 15.28 -1.54 1.22
N VAL A 311 15.53 -1.68 2.53
CA VAL A 311 16.14 -2.88 3.12
C VAL A 311 15.27 -4.11 2.89
N SER A 312 13.94 -3.98 3.00
CA SER A 312 12.99 -5.05 2.69
C SER A 312 13.19 -5.62 1.28
N THR A 313 13.33 -4.75 0.28
CA THR A 313 13.55 -5.16 -1.11
C THR A 313 14.80 -6.04 -1.28
N LEU A 314 15.84 -5.78 -0.49
CA LEU A 314 17.08 -6.58 -0.51
C LEU A 314 16.96 -7.90 0.26
N LEU A 315 16.17 -7.92 1.34
CA LEU A 315 16.05 -9.08 2.23
C LEU A 315 15.07 -10.14 1.73
N VAL A 316 13.98 -9.76 1.05
CA VAL A 316 12.91 -10.67 0.58
C VAL A 316 13.47 -11.81 -0.27
N GLU A 317 14.40 -11.51 -1.16
CA GLU A 317 15.04 -12.49 -2.03
C GLU A 317 15.99 -13.44 -1.29
N ARG A 318 16.58 -12.99 -0.16
CA ARG A 318 17.62 -13.71 0.58
C ARG A 318 17.10 -14.54 1.76
N ALA A 319 16.26 -13.96 2.59
CA ALA A 319 15.85 -14.56 3.88
C ALA A 319 14.68 -15.55 3.78
N GLY A 320 13.88 -15.51 2.70
CA GLY A 320 12.62 -16.25 2.62
C GLY A 320 11.44 -15.46 3.19
N ARG A 321 10.24 -15.76 2.67
CA ARG A 321 9.04 -14.96 2.97
C ARG A 321 8.52 -15.21 4.38
N LYS A 322 8.42 -16.48 4.77
CA LYS A 322 7.89 -16.90 6.08
C LYS A 322 8.74 -16.40 7.23
N LEU A 323 10.06 -16.63 7.17
CA LEU A 323 10.98 -16.22 8.24
C LEU A 323 10.98 -14.71 8.40
N LEU A 324 11.05 -13.97 7.28
CA LEU A 324 11.06 -12.51 7.31
C LEU A 324 9.77 -11.93 7.89
N LEU A 325 8.62 -12.54 7.57
CA LEU A 325 7.32 -12.14 8.12
C LEU A 325 7.25 -12.36 9.64
N ILE A 326 7.75 -13.50 10.12
CA ILE A 326 7.78 -13.83 11.56
C ILE A 326 8.69 -12.84 12.31
N VAL A 327 9.92 -12.63 11.84
CA VAL A 327 10.88 -11.70 12.46
C VAL A 327 10.32 -10.27 12.47
N SER A 328 9.71 -9.86 11.37
CA SER A 328 9.04 -8.56 11.25
C SER A 328 7.91 -8.40 12.26
N ALA A 329 7.04 -9.39 12.41
CA ALA A 329 5.93 -9.35 13.36
C ALA A 329 6.42 -9.30 14.81
N PHE A 330 7.45 -10.10 15.17
CA PHE A 330 8.06 -10.03 16.49
C PHE A 330 8.71 -8.67 16.76
N GLY A 331 9.51 -8.14 15.83
CA GLY A 331 10.14 -6.82 15.97
C GLY A 331 9.12 -5.69 16.14
N THR A 332 8.02 -5.73 15.36
CA THR A 332 6.91 -4.79 15.49
C THR A 332 6.24 -4.91 16.86
N GLY A 333 5.95 -6.13 17.31
CA GLY A 333 5.36 -6.40 18.62
C GLY A 333 6.22 -5.91 19.79
N PHE A 334 7.53 -6.13 19.75
CA PHE A 334 8.46 -5.61 20.75
C PHE A 334 8.53 -4.09 20.76
N GLY A 335 8.50 -3.45 19.60
CA GLY A 335 8.43 -1.99 19.50
C GLY A 335 7.16 -1.43 20.14
N HIS A 336 6.01 -2.08 19.93
CA HIS A 336 4.74 -1.72 20.58
C HIS A 336 4.79 -1.90 22.10
N ILE A 337 5.36 -3.00 22.59
CA ILE A 337 5.52 -3.19 24.04
C ILE A 337 6.40 -2.09 24.64
N SER A 338 7.53 -1.77 23.98
CA SER A 338 8.45 -0.74 24.47
C SER A 338 7.77 0.63 24.56
N LEU A 339 7.05 1.04 23.51
CA LEU A 339 6.30 2.31 23.50
C LEU A 339 5.14 2.28 24.50
N GLY A 340 4.40 1.16 24.57
CA GLY A 340 3.27 0.98 25.49
C GLY A 340 3.72 1.03 26.95
N MET A 341 4.83 0.38 27.28
CA MET A 341 5.40 0.39 28.63
C MET A 341 5.84 1.81 29.03
N PHE A 342 6.48 2.56 28.11
CA PHE A 342 6.84 3.94 28.38
C PHE A 342 5.60 4.80 28.69
N CYS A 343 4.54 4.70 27.86
CA CYS A 343 3.30 5.44 28.08
C CYS A 343 2.61 5.01 29.39
N TYR A 344 2.62 3.73 29.73
CA TYR A 344 2.06 3.20 30.96
C TYR A 344 2.77 3.72 32.20
N LEU A 345 4.11 3.70 32.21
CA LEU A 345 4.90 4.25 33.32
C LEU A 345 4.68 5.76 33.49
N LYS A 346 4.51 6.50 32.38
CA LYS A 346 4.16 7.93 32.45
C LYS A 346 2.80 8.16 33.13
N VAL A 347 1.80 7.34 32.80
CA VAL A 347 0.45 7.41 33.42
C VAL A 347 0.51 7.08 34.93
N LEU A 348 1.34 6.15 35.33
CA LEU A 348 1.57 5.83 36.74
C LEU A 348 2.32 6.92 37.53
N GLY A 349 2.72 8.02 36.86
CA GLY A 349 3.45 9.11 37.49
C GLY A 349 4.93 8.84 37.75
N CYS A 350 5.50 7.79 37.15
CA CYS A 350 6.93 7.51 37.24
C CYS A 350 7.73 8.62 36.52
N ASN A 351 8.91 8.95 37.05
CA ASN A 351 9.79 9.91 36.40
C ASN A 351 10.42 9.33 35.13
N VAL A 352 9.88 9.66 33.97
CA VAL A 352 10.36 9.23 32.66
C VAL A 352 11.15 10.31 31.92
N GLU A 353 11.51 11.41 32.58
CA GLU A 353 12.21 12.56 31.97
C GLU A 353 13.50 12.15 31.24
N SER A 354 14.30 11.27 31.84
CA SER A 354 15.55 10.78 31.25
C SER A 354 15.36 9.85 30.04
N PHE A 355 14.13 9.37 29.81
CA PHE A 355 13.78 8.40 28.77
C PHE A 355 12.91 8.98 27.66
N LYS A 356 12.78 10.30 27.53
CA LYS A 356 11.97 10.95 26.48
C LYS A 356 12.37 10.62 25.04
N TRP A 357 13.50 9.98 24.83
CA TRP A 357 13.93 9.46 23.52
C TRP A 357 13.27 8.11 23.16
N VAL A 358 12.77 7.36 24.18
CA VAL A 358 12.18 6.02 23.98
C VAL A 358 10.98 6.04 23.02
N PRO A 359 10.04 6.99 23.06
CA PRO A 359 8.94 7.04 22.10
C PRO A 359 9.42 7.06 20.64
N ILE A 360 10.43 7.87 20.32
CA ILE A 360 10.96 7.97 18.97
C ILE A 360 11.63 6.65 18.55
N ALA A 361 12.48 6.09 19.42
CA ALA A 361 13.19 4.84 19.15
C ALA A 361 12.23 3.66 18.99
N SER A 362 11.23 3.54 19.87
CA SER A 362 10.26 2.45 19.85
C SER A 362 9.33 2.54 18.64
N PHE A 363 8.80 3.72 18.33
CA PHE A 363 7.98 3.94 17.16
C PHE A 363 8.78 3.67 15.86
N SER A 364 10.02 4.11 15.82
CA SER A 364 10.94 3.84 14.72
C SER A 364 11.19 2.35 14.53
N LEU A 365 11.37 1.61 15.63
CA LEU A 365 11.51 0.15 15.60
C LEU A 365 10.24 -0.53 15.06
N VAL A 366 9.05 -0.09 15.49
CA VAL A 366 7.77 -0.60 14.97
C VAL A 366 7.72 -0.48 13.46
N ILE A 367 7.93 0.73 12.93
CA ILE A 367 7.79 1.00 11.50
C ILE A 367 8.91 0.34 10.70
N PHE A 368 10.14 0.34 11.20
CA PHE A 368 11.28 -0.29 10.53
C PHE A 368 11.08 -1.81 10.43
N ALA A 369 10.74 -2.46 11.53
CA ALA A 369 10.49 -3.90 11.55
C ALA A 369 9.28 -4.28 10.69
N ALA A 370 8.18 -3.54 10.78
CA ALA A 370 6.98 -3.79 9.98
C ALA A 370 7.23 -3.66 8.49
N SER A 371 8.08 -2.72 8.07
CA SER A 371 8.43 -2.51 6.66
C SER A 371 9.12 -3.72 6.02
N TRP A 372 9.80 -4.57 6.81
CA TRP A 372 10.48 -5.75 6.29
C TRP A 372 9.55 -6.86 5.85
N GLY A 373 8.42 -7.01 6.51
CA GLY A 373 7.55 -8.15 6.27
C GLY A 373 6.08 -7.86 6.43
N VAL A 374 5.61 -7.45 7.61
CA VAL A 374 4.18 -7.35 7.92
C VAL A 374 3.43 -6.43 6.96
N LEU A 375 4.05 -5.35 6.47
CA LEU A 375 3.42 -4.41 5.55
C LEU A 375 3.48 -4.84 4.08
N THR A 376 4.44 -5.68 3.69
CA THR A 376 4.71 -5.97 2.27
C THR A 376 4.44 -7.43 1.88
N LEU A 377 4.89 -8.39 2.70
CA LEU A 377 4.86 -9.81 2.36
C LEU A 377 3.45 -10.43 2.30
N PRO A 378 2.44 -10.03 3.08
CA PRO A 378 1.10 -10.61 3.00
C PRO A 378 0.51 -10.61 1.59
N PHE A 379 0.70 -9.53 0.83
CA PHE A 379 0.21 -9.42 -0.55
C PHE A 379 0.91 -10.38 -1.49
N MET A 380 2.24 -10.48 -1.38
CA MET A 380 3.06 -11.37 -2.19
C MET A 380 2.73 -12.84 -1.89
N MET A 381 2.72 -13.21 -0.61
CA MET A 381 2.42 -14.57 -0.19
C MET A 381 1.01 -15.00 -0.59
N LEU A 382 0.02 -14.11 -0.50
CA LEU A 382 -1.35 -14.38 -0.94
C LEU A 382 -1.40 -14.82 -2.41
N THR A 383 -0.67 -14.13 -3.29
CA THR A 383 -0.62 -14.48 -4.72
C THR A 383 0.15 -15.78 -4.98
N GLU A 384 1.19 -16.06 -4.19
CA GLU A 384 2.03 -17.25 -4.31
C GLU A 384 1.33 -18.54 -3.82
N ILE A 385 0.45 -18.45 -2.80
CA ILE A 385 -0.25 -19.63 -2.25
C ILE A 385 -1.59 -19.95 -2.95
N THR A 386 -2.11 -19.03 -3.77
CA THR A 386 -3.45 -19.16 -4.34
C THR A 386 -3.43 -19.91 -5.67
N PRO A 387 -4.25 -20.97 -5.83
CA PRO A 387 -4.40 -21.69 -7.10
C PRO A 387 -4.78 -20.75 -8.25
N VAL A 388 -4.22 -20.98 -9.44
CA VAL A 388 -4.37 -20.08 -10.60
C VAL A 388 -5.85 -19.84 -10.93
N LYS A 389 -6.68 -20.90 -10.91
CA LYS A 389 -8.10 -20.87 -11.26
C LYS A 389 -8.91 -19.87 -10.41
N ILE A 390 -8.67 -19.81 -9.10
CA ILE A 390 -9.43 -18.96 -8.15
C ILE A 390 -8.68 -17.70 -7.74
N ARG A 391 -7.45 -17.47 -8.23
CA ARG A 391 -6.52 -16.42 -7.76
C ARG A 391 -7.13 -15.04 -7.83
N SER A 392 -7.70 -14.66 -8.96
CA SER A 392 -8.25 -13.31 -9.17
C SER A 392 -9.33 -12.98 -8.13
N LEU A 393 -10.31 -13.87 -7.94
CA LEU A 393 -11.40 -13.64 -6.99
C LEU A 393 -10.93 -13.71 -5.53
N THR A 394 -10.04 -14.67 -5.20
CA THR A 394 -9.49 -14.78 -3.83
C THR A 394 -8.68 -13.55 -3.45
N VAL A 395 -7.81 -13.08 -4.33
CA VAL A 395 -7.02 -11.86 -4.08
C VAL A 395 -7.94 -10.65 -3.96
N SER A 396 -8.93 -10.49 -4.84
CA SER A 396 -9.90 -9.39 -4.76
C SER A 396 -10.69 -9.41 -3.45
N PHE A 397 -11.15 -10.59 -3.02
CA PHE A 397 -11.85 -10.76 -1.75
C PHE A 397 -10.98 -10.40 -0.54
N CYS A 398 -9.72 -10.84 -0.52
CA CYS A 398 -8.77 -10.49 0.53
C CYS A 398 -8.46 -8.98 0.54
N MET A 399 -8.37 -8.34 -0.63
CA MET A 399 -8.19 -6.88 -0.72
C MET A 399 -9.40 -6.11 -0.19
N VAL A 400 -10.62 -6.55 -0.48
CA VAL A 400 -11.84 -6.00 0.13
C VAL A 400 -11.79 -6.13 1.65
N THR A 401 -11.41 -7.30 2.16
CA THR A 401 -11.26 -7.55 3.60
C THR A 401 -10.20 -6.64 4.22
N LEU A 402 -9.07 -6.42 3.54
CA LEU A 402 -8.03 -5.49 3.98
C LEU A 402 -8.58 -4.07 4.19
N TRP A 403 -9.34 -3.53 3.22
CA TRP A 403 -9.90 -2.19 3.32
C TRP A 403 -10.94 -2.08 4.44
N ILE A 404 -11.73 -3.14 4.67
CA ILE A 404 -12.67 -3.21 5.80
C ILE A 404 -11.92 -3.18 7.13
N PHE A 405 -10.86 -3.99 7.28
CA PHE A 405 -10.03 -4.00 8.49
C PHE A 405 -9.34 -2.66 8.71
N ALA A 406 -8.82 -2.04 7.65
CA ALA A 406 -8.23 -0.70 7.70
C ALA A 406 -9.25 0.34 8.19
N PHE A 407 -10.47 0.31 7.66
CA PHE A 407 -11.55 1.19 8.10
C PHE A 407 -11.86 1.00 9.59
N ILE A 408 -12.06 -0.23 10.02
CA ILE A 408 -12.35 -0.55 11.44
C ILE A 408 -11.21 -0.05 12.33
N LEU A 409 -9.96 -0.36 11.98
CA LEU A 409 -8.79 0.04 12.74
C LEU A 409 -8.70 1.57 12.91
N VAL A 410 -8.72 2.31 11.80
CA VAL A 410 -8.54 3.77 11.83
C VAL A 410 -9.72 4.48 12.47
N LYS A 411 -10.96 3.98 12.24
CA LYS A 411 -12.19 4.54 12.81
C LYS A 411 -12.21 4.40 14.33
N TYR A 412 -11.85 3.23 14.83
CA TYR A 412 -12.00 2.95 16.27
C TYR A 412 -10.73 3.27 17.07
N PHE A 413 -9.58 3.44 16.44
CA PHE A 413 -8.33 3.75 17.15
C PHE A 413 -8.43 4.95 18.10
N PRO A 414 -8.91 6.14 17.68
CA PRO A 414 -9.02 7.28 18.60
C PRO A 414 -10.02 7.04 19.73
N ILE A 415 -11.09 6.30 19.47
CA ILE A 415 -12.13 5.97 20.45
C ILE A 415 -11.57 5.00 21.50
N VAL A 416 -10.86 3.95 21.06
CA VAL A 416 -10.23 2.98 21.94
C VAL A 416 -9.11 3.65 22.74
N ALA A 417 -8.33 4.53 22.11
CA ALA A 417 -7.29 5.31 22.78
C ALA A 417 -7.85 6.27 23.85
N ALA A 418 -9.08 6.75 23.70
CA ALA A 418 -9.75 7.56 24.71
C ALA A 418 -10.22 6.72 25.93
N ILE A 419 -10.49 5.41 25.75
CA ILE A 419 -10.98 4.50 26.82
C ILE A 419 -9.80 3.78 27.51
N LEU A 420 -8.90 3.20 26.75
CA LEU A 420 -7.80 2.36 27.25
C LEU A 420 -6.47 3.12 27.32
N GLU A 421 -6.49 4.41 27.01
CA GLU A 421 -5.32 5.24 26.78
C GLU A 421 -4.41 4.70 25.66
N LEU A 422 -3.36 5.43 25.31
CA LEU A 422 -2.46 5.02 24.22
C LEU A 422 -1.76 3.69 24.51
N HIS A 423 -1.34 3.46 25.75
CA HIS A 423 -0.65 2.24 26.13
C HIS A 423 -1.48 0.97 25.94
N GLY A 424 -2.79 1.03 26.23
CA GLY A 424 -3.70 -0.11 26.01
C GLY A 424 -3.82 -0.48 24.53
N CYS A 425 -3.94 0.51 23.64
CA CYS A 425 -3.94 0.26 22.19
C CYS A 425 -2.65 -0.42 21.71
N LEU A 426 -1.51 0.05 22.21
CA LEU A 426 -0.20 -0.50 21.84
C LEU A 426 -0.01 -1.94 22.31
N PHE A 427 -0.50 -2.29 23.50
CA PHE A 427 -0.48 -3.68 23.98
C PHE A 427 -1.40 -4.59 23.16
N ILE A 428 -2.56 -4.09 22.70
CA ILE A 428 -3.43 -4.84 21.77
C ILE A 428 -2.70 -5.09 20.45
N PHE A 429 -2.05 -4.08 19.88
CA PHE A 429 -1.27 -4.25 18.63
C PHE A 429 -0.12 -5.24 18.80
N ALA A 430 0.60 -5.19 19.94
CA ALA A 430 1.63 -6.17 20.26
C ALA A 430 1.06 -7.61 20.33
N ALA A 431 -0.07 -7.80 21.00
CA ALA A 431 -0.74 -9.10 21.07
C ALA A 431 -1.16 -9.61 19.68
N CYS A 432 -1.68 -8.73 18.82
CA CYS A 432 -2.00 -9.07 17.43
C CYS A 432 -0.75 -9.45 16.63
N CYS A 433 0.39 -8.76 16.82
CA CYS A 433 1.63 -9.10 16.15
C CYS A 433 2.15 -10.48 16.58
N PHE A 434 2.17 -10.79 17.86
CA PHE A 434 2.65 -12.09 18.38
C PHE A 434 1.71 -13.24 18.00
N SER A 435 0.39 -13.05 18.12
CA SER A 435 -0.57 -14.05 17.67
C SER A 435 -0.51 -14.28 16.16
N GLY A 436 -0.31 -13.21 15.37
CA GLY A 436 -0.09 -13.31 13.94
C GLY A 436 1.21 -14.03 13.60
N ALA A 437 2.30 -13.75 14.29
CA ALA A 437 3.57 -14.47 14.13
C ALA A 437 3.42 -15.98 14.42
N LEU A 438 2.71 -16.32 15.50
CA LEU A 438 2.39 -17.72 15.84
C LEU A 438 1.53 -18.38 14.76
N PHE A 439 0.51 -17.68 14.27
CA PHE A 439 -0.32 -18.17 13.17
C PHE A 439 0.52 -18.45 11.91
N VAL A 440 1.41 -17.51 11.54
CA VAL A 440 2.31 -17.68 10.39
C VAL A 440 3.24 -18.87 10.59
N LEU A 441 3.79 -19.02 11.80
CA LEU A 441 4.67 -20.15 12.14
C LEU A 441 3.99 -21.50 11.91
N ILE A 442 2.73 -21.62 12.32
CA ILE A 442 1.98 -22.88 12.34
C ILE A 442 1.34 -23.16 10.96
N PHE A 443 0.65 -22.20 10.36
CA PHE A 443 -0.26 -22.43 9.24
C PHE A 443 0.28 -22.01 7.87
N VAL A 444 1.19 -21.02 7.81
CA VAL A 444 1.65 -20.46 6.53
C VAL A 444 2.86 -21.26 6.03
N PRO A 445 2.85 -21.76 4.78
CA PRO A 445 4.01 -22.40 4.17
C PRO A 445 5.12 -21.40 3.81
N GLU A 446 6.38 -21.86 3.74
CA GLU A 446 7.42 -21.09 3.07
C GLU A 446 7.22 -21.18 1.55
N THR A 447 7.24 -20.04 0.89
CA THR A 447 6.96 -19.95 -0.56
C THR A 447 8.22 -19.75 -1.40
N LYS A 448 9.34 -19.33 -0.77
CA LYS A 448 10.60 -19.07 -1.48
C LYS A 448 11.11 -20.31 -2.23
N GLY A 449 11.26 -20.17 -3.56
CA GLY A 449 11.85 -21.22 -4.40
C GLY A 449 11.02 -22.51 -4.51
N LYS A 450 9.76 -22.49 -4.09
CA LYS A 450 8.86 -23.64 -4.19
C LYS A 450 7.88 -23.48 -5.34
N SER A 451 7.55 -24.58 -6.01
CA SER A 451 6.47 -24.61 -6.99
C SER A 451 5.09 -24.49 -6.30
N LEU A 452 4.12 -23.92 -7.02
CA LEU A 452 2.74 -23.80 -6.51
C LEU A 452 2.19 -25.17 -6.08
N GLU A 453 2.47 -26.22 -6.85
CA GLU A 453 2.03 -27.60 -6.55
C GLU A 453 2.56 -28.10 -5.20
N SER A 454 3.85 -27.85 -4.91
CA SER A 454 4.45 -28.24 -3.63
C SER A 454 3.88 -27.46 -2.45
N ILE A 455 3.51 -26.18 -2.66
CA ILE A 455 2.86 -25.35 -1.66
C ILE A 455 1.44 -25.85 -1.37
N LEU A 456 0.67 -26.18 -2.41
CA LEU A 456 -0.69 -26.69 -2.27
C LEU A 456 -0.71 -28.09 -1.62
N ALA A 457 0.23 -28.97 -1.98
CA ALA A 457 0.40 -30.27 -1.33
C ALA A 457 0.65 -30.16 0.18
N PHE A 458 1.50 -29.21 0.58
CA PHE A 458 1.73 -28.92 2.00
C PHE A 458 0.45 -28.44 2.72
N ILE A 459 -0.34 -27.58 2.07
CA ILE A 459 -1.62 -27.11 2.63
C ILE A 459 -2.62 -28.25 2.73
N GLU A 460 -2.67 -29.15 1.75
CA GLU A 460 -3.54 -30.31 1.72
C GLU A 460 -3.21 -31.33 2.82
N GLU A 461 -1.94 -31.68 2.98
CA GLU A 461 -1.49 -32.61 4.04
C GLU A 461 -1.92 -32.14 5.44
N ARG A 462 -1.83 -30.85 5.68
CA ARG A 462 -2.30 -30.26 6.93
C ARG A 462 -3.83 -30.14 7.03
N THR A 463 -4.55 -30.32 5.94
CA THR A 463 -6.03 -30.32 5.95
C THR A 463 -6.58 -31.68 6.39
N LYS A 464 -5.78 -32.74 6.22
CA LYS A 464 -6.15 -34.12 6.61
C LYS A 464 -5.83 -34.45 8.07
N LYS A 465 -5.04 -33.60 8.74
CA LYS A 465 -4.74 -33.61 10.19
C LYS A 465 -5.61 -32.62 10.95
#